data_8fdc5ebf7f70e18e4e2b70aabd7cc93c
#
_entry.id   8fdc5ebf7f70e18e4e2b70aabd7cc93c
#
_cell.length_a   1.000
_cell.length_b   1.000
_cell.length_c   1.000
_cell.angle_alpha   90.00
_cell.angle_beta   90.00
_cell.angle_gamma   90.00
#
_symmetry.space_group_name_H-M   'P 1'
#
loop_
_entity.id
_entity.type
_entity.pdbx_description
1 polymer ?
#
loop_
_entity_poly.entity_id
_entity_poly.type
_entity_poly.pdbx_seq_one_letter_code
_entity_poly.pdbx_strand_id
1 'polypeptide(L)'
;MKTRIILTSLLAASAVLFASCGKESVNNHDDLRVAKSLVVEGESFNLDWQADTLEVNWKANCYWGLEFLAWGNKVSEAGDTTLVLNPTKWMSTPVIYGKGDGSVKVFVDANARSNRPRTGYIKVFTGDENVCKLLTVTQAGNPNYVPSKLEPIDLFMDFTSDAVKSWPTTSQSVGDVIYTADGVDYTCTFGRCNIGNYLVIHNAGAYFGVPAIENYRLTQVIVTTSSNNAKVRGGMITADTAGMVVVGDEQEWPATPNTDIIYELHDTEYNTMYYVYCTVLGLPVGSMTLHYEP
;
A
#
# COMPACT_ATOMS: atom_id res chain seq x y z
N MET A 1 -30.90 -10.06 2.30
CA MET A 1 -31.59 -8.78 2.37
C MET A 1 -30.61 -7.67 2.79
N LYS A 2 -29.40 -7.58 2.18
CA LYS A 2 -28.35 -6.60 2.51
C LYS A 2 -27.80 -5.82 1.30
N THR A 3 -28.41 -5.97 0.11
CA THR A 3 -27.84 -5.43 -1.15
C THR A 3 -28.45 -4.08 -1.60
N ARG A 4 -29.42 -3.53 -0.87
CA ARG A 4 -30.12 -2.29 -1.28
C ARG A 4 -29.59 -0.99 -0.64
N ILE A 5 -28.70 -1.07 0.35
CA ILE A 5 -28.24 0.14 1.07
C ILE A 5 -27.00 0.77 0.40
N ILE A 6 -26.23 0.01 -0.38
CA ILE A 6 -24.96 0.49 -1.00
C ILE A 6 -25.21 1.42 -2.20
N LEU A 7 -26.32 1.23 -2.95
CA LEU A 7 -26.59 2.02 -4.16
C LEU A 7 -27.07 3.45 -3.87
N THR A 8 -27.77 3.66 -2.74
CA THR A 8 -28.27 4.98 -2.34
C THR A 8 -27.19 5.88 -1.73
N SER A 9 -26.18 5.29 -1.07
CA SER A 9 -25.07 6.05 -0.53
C SER A 9 -24.07 6.52 -1.61
N LEU A 10 -23.92 5.75 -2.70
CA LEU A 10 -23.05 6.13 -3.82
C LEU A 10 -23.61 7.35 -4.60
N LEU A 11 -24.94 7.43 -4.79
CA LEU A 11 -25.56 8.58 -5.44
C LEU A 11 -25.52 9.85 -4.58
N ALA A 12 -25.61 9.71 -3.25
CA ALA A 12 -25.54 10.84 -2.33
C ALA A 12 -24.12 11.42 -2.22
N ALA A 13 -23.09 10.55 -2.25
CA ALA A 13 -21.70 11.00 -2.22
C ALA A 13 -21.27 11.72 -3.50
N SER A 14 -21.73 11.25 -4.67
CA SER A 14 -21.44 11.94 -5.94
C SER A 14 -22.14 13.31 -6.03
N ALA A 15 -23.36 13.46 -5.51
CA ALA A 15 -24.08 14.74 -5.50
C ALA A 15 -23.42 15.79 -4.58
N VAL A 16 -22.84 15.37 -3.45
CA VAL A 16 -22.16 16.28 -2.53
C VAL A 16 -20.84 16.81 -3.10
N LEU A 17 -20.10 15.99 -3.87
CA LEU A 17 -18.86 16.43 -4.52
C LEU A 17 -19.11 17.45 -5.64
N PHE A 18 -20.19 17.33 -6.38
CA PHE A 18 -20.55 18.31 -7.41
C PHE A 18 -21.08 19.63 -6.83
N ALA A 19 -21.64 19.62 -5.63
CA ALA A 19 -22.15 20.83 -4.99
C ALA A 19 -21.02 21.70 -4.36
N SER A 20 -19.85 21.14 -4.09
CA SER A 20 -18.72 21.91 -3.53
C SER A 20 -17.85 22.60 -4.60
N CYS A 21 -17.97 22.19 -5.86
CA CYS A 21 -17.23 22.76 -6.99
C CYS A 21 -18.04 23.83 -7.74
N GLY A 22 -18.57 24.79 -7.09
CA GLY A 22 -19.39 25.79 -7.80
C GLY A 22 -19.61 27.10 -7.07
N LYS A 23 -18.93 27.30 -5.95
CA LYS A 23 -19.02 28.59 -5.25
C LYS A 23 -17.81 29.43 -5.59
N GLU A 24 -18.05 30.52 -6.30
CA GLU A 24 -17.04 31.56 -6.49
C GLU A 24 -16.63 32.13 -5.14
N SER A 25 -15.35 32.14 -4.83
CA SER A 25 -14.79 32.93 -3.73
C SER A 25 -13.97 34.09 -4.28
N VAL A 26 -14.24 35.25 -3.76
CA VAL A 26 -13.44 36.47 -4.03
C VAL A 26 -12.22 36.43 -3.11
N ASN A 27 -11.04 36.35 -3.66
CA ASN A 27 -9.80 36.34 -2.88
C ASN A 27 -9.15 37.73 -2.81
N ASN A 28 -8.66 38.08 -1.64
CA ASN A 28 -8.25 39.44 -1.27
C ASN A 28 -6.86 39.86 -1.74
N HIS A 29 -6.15 39.10 -2.57
CA HIS A 29 -4.75 39.40 -2.93
C HIS A 29 -4.45 39.69 -4.39
N ASP A 30 -5.31 39.29 -5.33
CA ASP A 30 -5.17 39.67 -6.74
C ASP A 30 -6.41 40.47 -7.15
N ASP A 31 -6.23 41.66 -7.61
CA ASP A 31 -7.23 42.60 -8.07
C ASP A 31 -8.68 42.28 -7.68
N LEU A 32 -9.12 42.80 -6.56
CA LEU A 32 -10.42 42.59 -5.88
C LEU A 32 -11.67 42.81 -6.78
N ARG A 33 -11.49 43.09 -8.05
CA ARG A 33 -12.55 43.48 -8.99
C ARG A 33 -12.92 42.41 -10.00
N VAL A 34 -12.13 41.36 -10.11
CA VAL A 34 -12.39 40.30 -11.11
C VAL A 34 -12.61 38.96 -10.43
N ALA A 35 -13.83 38.43 -10.53
CA ALA A 35 -14.14 37.10 -10.08
C ALA A 35 -13.26 36.08 -10.80
N LYS A 36 -12.68 35.13 -10.07
CA LYS A 36 -11.94 34.01 -10.66
C LYS A 36 -12.86 33.16 -11.51
N SER A 37 -12.43 32.83 -12.71
CA SER A 37 -13.16 31.97 -13.61
C SER A 37 -12.26 30.83 -14.09
N LEU A 38 -12.85 29.64 -14.15
CA LEU A 38 -12.25 28.43 -14.69
C LEU A 38 -13.34 27.69 -15.49
N VAL A 39 -13.13 27.57 -16.79
CA VAL A 39 -14.01 26.82 -17.68
C VAL A 39 -13.18 25.74 -18.34
N VAL A 40 -13.42 24.49 -17.97
CA VAL A 40 -12.71 23.31 -18.49
C VAL A 40 -13.57 22.67 -19.58
N GLU A 41 -12.95 22.34 -20.71
CA GLU A 41 -13.61 21.70 -21.84
C GLU A 41 -13.84 20.20 -21.55
N GLY A 42 -15.00 19.70 -21.91
CA GLY A 42 -15.38 18.30 -21.73
C GLY A 42 -15.84 17.96 -20.31
N GLU A 43 -16.32 16.73 -20.15
CA GLU A 43 -16.81 16.20 -18.87
C GLU A 43 -16.24 14.81 -18.57
N SER A 44 -15.97 14.01 -19.60
CA SER A 44 -15.50 12.64 -19.45
C SER A 44 -14.69 12.16 -20.64
N PHE A 45 -13.79 11.22 -20.36
CA PHE A 45 -12.99 10.47 -21.32
C PHE A 45 -13.25 8.98 -21.13
N ASN A 46 -13.53 8.27 -22.23
CA ASN A 46 -13.64 6.82 -22.24
C ASN A 46 -12.50 6.25 -23.07
N LEU A 47 -11.65 5.46 -22.46
CA LEU A 47 -10.42 4.93 -23.03
C LEU A 47 -10.49 3.41 -23.14
N ASP A 48 -9.80 2.87 -24.13
CA ASP A 48 -9.48 1.45 -24.16
C ASP A 48 -8.47 1.11 -23.06
N TRP A 49 -8.20 -0.18 -22.85
CA TRP A 49 -7.29 -0.67 -21.79
C TRP A 49 -5.83 -0.31 -22.00
N GLN A 50 -5.44 0.07 -23.21
CA GLN A 50 -4.08 0.45 -23.57
C GLN A 50 -3.67 1.80 -22.97
N ALA A 51 -2.37 2.06 -22.92
CA ALA A 51 -1.87 3.39 -22.57
C ALA A 51 -2.34 4.42 -23.58
N ASP A 52 -2.68 5.62 -23.12
CA ASP A 52 -3.20 6.68 -23.96
C ASP A 52 -2.71 8.06 -23.47
N THR A 53 -3.01 9.09 -24.27
CA THR A 53 -2.70 10.48 -23.94
C THR A 53 -3.93 11.33 -24.18
N LEU A 54 -4.44 11.96 -23.12
CA LEU A 54 -5.55 12.87 -23.16
C LEU A 54 -5.06 14.31 -23.30
N GLU A 55 -5.81 15.14 -24.00
CA GLU A 55 -5.61 16.58 -24.00
C GLU A 55 -6.73 17.24 -23.20
N VAL A 56 -6.38 17.98 -22.16
CA VAL A 56 -7.32 18.71 -21.31
C VAL A 56 -7.10 20.20 -21.51
N ASN A 57 -8.15 20.90 -21.91
CA ASN A 57 -8.13 22.32 -22.24
C ASN A 57 -9.01 23.11 -21.28
N TRP A 58 -8.58 24.33 -20.95
CA TRP A 58 -9.38 25.23 -20.12
C TRP A 58 -9.11 26.69 -20.44
N LYS A 59 -10.08 27.52 -20.07
CA LYS A 59 -9.94 28.99 -20.02
C LYS A 59 -10.00 29.43 -18.56
N ALA A 60 -9.01 30.21 -18.14
CA ALA A 60 -8.96 30.71 -16.77
C ALA A 60 -8.35 32.12 -16.73
N ASN A 61 -8.84 32.95 -15.83
CA ASN A 61 -8.26 34.27 -15.56
C ASN A 61 -7.40 34.30 -14.30
N CYS A 62 -7.09 33.14 -13.72
CA CYS A 62 -6.39 32.97 -12.44
C CYS A 62 -5.34 31.87 -12.50
N TYR A 63 -4.68 31.60 -11.36
CA TYR A 63 -3.84 30.42 -11.19
C TYR A 63 -4.70 29.16 -11.11
N TRP A 64 -4.19 28.08 -11.65
CA TRP A 64 -4.82 26.77 -11.66
C TRP A 64 -3.87 25.68 -11.23
N GLY A 65 -4.42 24.56 -10.76
CA GLY A 65 -3.72 23.35 -10.44
C GLY A 65 -4.45 22.12 -10.95
N LEU A 66 -3.73 20.99 -10.99
CA LEU A 66 -4.24 19.69 -11.41
C LEU A 66 -3.97 18.64 -10.32
N GLU A 67 -4.96 17.80 -10.08
CA GLU A 67 -4.84 16.59 -9.26
C GLU A 67 -5.45 15.41 -9.99
N PHE A 68 -4.84 14.24 -9.82
CA PHE A 68 -5.34 12.97 -10.36
C PHE A 68 -5.83 12.11 -9.20
N LEU A 69 -7.10 11.77 -9.21
CA LEU A 69 -7.79 11.14 -8.09
C LEU A 69 -8.48 9.85 -8.52
N ALA A 70 -8.65 8.92 -7.60
CA ALA A 70 -9.51 7.75 -7.74
C ALA A 70 -10.18 7.44 -6.41
N TRP A 71 -11.34 6.76 -6.47
CA TRP A 71 -11.98 6.29 -5.26
C TRP A 71 -11.14 5.19 -4.60
N GLY A 72 -10.95 5.31 -3.31
CA GLY A 72 -10.26 4.33 -2.49
C GLY A 72 -10.80 4.34 -1.07
N ASN A 73 -10.47 3.31 -0.33
CA ASN A 73 -10.84 3.20 1.07
C ASN A 73 -9.87 3.99 1.95
N LYS A 74 -10.41 4.69 2.94
CA LYS A 74 -9.66 5.27 4.05
C LYS A 74 -10.17 4.63 5.34
N VAL A 75 -9.27 3.99 6.07
CA VAL A 75 -9.57 3.44 7.38
C VAL A 75 -9.26 4.52 8.42
N SER A 76 -10.22 4.79 9.33
CA SER A 76 -10.04 5.69 10.46
C SER A 76 -9.25 5.00 11.58
N GLU A 77 -8.75 5.77 12.54
CA GLU A 77 -8.12 5.22 13.76
C GLU A 77 -9.08 4.33 14.58
N ALA A 78 -10.39 4.47 14.38
CA ALA A 78 -11.41 3.64 15.01
C ALA A 78 -11.75 2.38 14.20
N GLY A 79 -11.06 2.12 13.08
CA GLY A 79 -11.28 0.98 12.19
C GLY A 79 -12.44 1.15 11.19
N ASP A 80 -13.11 2.30 11.17
CA ASP A 80 -14.20 2.56 10.23
C ASP A 80 -13.64 2.81 8.83
N THR A 81 -14.19 2.12 7.84
CA THR A 81 -13.81 2.29 6.44
C THR A 81 -14.73 3.30 5.75
N THR A 82 -14.15 4.35 5.21
CA THR A 82 -14.85 5.36 4.40
C THR A 82 -14.30 5.41 2.98
N LEU A 83 -15.19 5.59 2.00
CA LEU A 83 -14.80 5.77 0.60
C LEU A 83 -14.42 7.23 0.37
N VAL A 84 -13.19 7.48 -0.07
CA VAL A 84 -12.63 8.82 -0.30
C VAL A 84 -11.92 8.88 -1.65
N LEU A 85 -11.76 10.09 -2.18
CA LEU A 85 -10.90 10.33 -3.34
C LEU A 85 -9.45 10.45 -2.89
N ASN A 86 -8.61 9.55 -3.38
CA ASN A 86 -7.17 9.51 -3.11
C ASN A 86 -6.38 9.84 -4.38
N PRO A 87 -5.15 10.37 -4.26
CA PRO A 87 -4.26 10.51 -5.40
C PRO A 87 -4.04 9.17 -6.11
N THR A 88 -4.12 9.17 -7.44
CA THR A 88 -3.82 7.99 -8.25
C THR A 88 -2.52 8.13 -9.01
N LYS A 89 -1.85 6.99 -9.30
CA LYS A 89 -0.56 6.96 -9.99
C LYS A 89 -0.66 6.60 -11.48
N TRP A 90 -1.83 6.12 -11.95
CA TRP A 90 -2.01 5.68 -13.34
C TRP A 90 -2.37 6.81 -14.32
N MET A 91 -2.48 8.04 -13.82
CA MET A 91 -2.55 9.26 -14.62
C MET A 91 -1.43 10.20 -14.18
N SER A 92 -0.78 10.87 -15.13
CA SER A 92 0.31 11.78 -14.85
C SER A 92 0.43 12.89 -15.89
N THR A 93 1.10 13.98 -15.53
CA THR A 93 1.46 15.06 -16.43
C THR A 93 2.73 15.74 -15.91
N PRO A 94 3.59 16.28 -16.78
CA PRO A 94 4.75 17.05 -16.33
C PRO A 94 4.39 18.43 -15.77
N VAL A 95 3.17 18.92 -16.02
CA VAL A 95 2.73 20.26 -15.59
C VAL A 95 1.47 20.15 -14.77
N ILE A 96 1.56 20.48 -13.49
CA ILE A 96 0.47 20.36 -12.51
C ILE A 96 -0.07 21.70 -12.00
N TYR A 97 0.51 22.84 -12.41
CA TYR A 97 0.03 24.18 -12.07
C TYR A 97 0.45 25.20 -13.12
N GLY A 98 -0.27 26.30 -13.17
CA GLY A 98 0.01 27.41 -14.08
C GLY A 98 -0.91 28.60 -13.86
N LYS A 99 -0.96 29.52 -14.84
CA LYS A 99 -1.81 30.73 -14.80
C LYS A 99 -2.42 31.00 -16.17
N GLY A 100 -3.69 31.41 -16.16
CA GLY A 100 -4.43 31.76 -17.38
C GLY A 100 -4.92 30.54 -18.16
N ASP A 101 -5.27 30.75 -19.42
CA ASP A 101 -5.71 29.69 -20.32
C ASP A 101 -4.62 28.62 -20.46
N GLY A 102 -5.01 27.38 -20.63
CA GLY A 102 -4.07 26.28 -20.71
C GLY A 102 -4.58 25.06 -21.45
N SER A 103 -3.61 24.26 -21.86
CA SER A 103 -3.79 22.91 -22.37
C SER A 103 -2.68 22.02 -21.79
N VAL A 104 -3.06 20.81 -21.40
CA VAL A 104 -2.08 19.86 -20.88
C VAL A 104 -2.34 18.47 -21.43
N LYS A 105 -1.24 17.76 -21.71
CA LYS A 105 -1.29 16.33 -22.02
C LYS A 105 -1.24 15.53 -20.74
N VAL A 106 -2.25 14.69 -20.52
CA VAL A 106 -2.32 13.74 -19.42
C VAL A 106 -2.01 12.35 -19.98
N PHE A 107 -0.96 11.75 -19.48
CA PHE A 107 -0.55 10.39 -19.81
C PHE A 107 -1.33 9.42 -18.91
N VAL A 108 -1.94 8.42 -19.53
CA VAL A 108 -2.73 7.39 -18.87
C VAL A 108 -2.04 6.05 -19.10
N ASP A 109 -1.66 5.38 -18.02
CA ASP A 109 -1.01 4.07 -18.10
C ASP A 109 -1.99 3.00 -18.58
N ALA A 110 -1.48 1.93 -19.21
CA ALA A 110 -2.30 0.79 -19.59
C ALA A 110 -2.93 0.10 -18.38
N ASN A 111 -4.19 -0.31 -18.50
CA ASN A 111 -4.86 -1.19 -17.54
C ASN A 111 -4.54 -2.66 -17.85
N ALA A 112 -3.26 -2.97 -17.98
CA ALA A 112 -2.79 -4.24 -18.54
C ALA A 112 -3.03 -5.45 -17.62
N ARG A 113 -3.10 -5.20 -16.30
CA ARG A 113 -3.18 -6.25 -15.26
C ARG A 113 -4.57 -6.42 -14.66
N SER A 114 -5.63 -5.99 -15.34
CA SER A 114 -7.01 -6.16 -14.89
C SER A 114 -7.96 -6.28 -16.06
N ASN A 115 -8.88 -7.22 -15.99
CA ASN A 115 -10.02 -7.32 -16.92
C ASN A 115 -11.21 -6.44 -16.48
N ARG A 116 -11.08 -5.72 -15.37
CA ARG A 116 -12.10 -4.80 -14.87
C ARG A 116 -11.78 -3.37 -15.30
N PRO A 117 -12.80 -2.58 -15.68
CA PRO A 117 -12.60 -1.16 -15.94
C PRO A 117 -12.19 -0.44 -14.64
N ARG A 118 -11.44 0.66 -14.80
CA ARG A 118 -11.11 1.57 -13.71
C ARG A 118 -11.59 2.98 -14.02
N THR A 119 -11.93 3.73 -12.98
CA THR A 119 -12.39 5.11 -13.09
C THR A 119 -11.52 5.99 -12.20
N GLY A 120 -11.09 7.11 -12.77
CA GLY A 120 -10.38 8.16 -12.05
C GLY A 120 -10.92 9.53 -12.46
N TYR A 121 -10.37 10.56 -11.84
CA TYR A 121 -10.81 11.93 -11.99
C TYR A 121 -9.60 12.84 -12.18
N ILE A 122 -9.73 13.77 -13.14
CA ILE A 122 -8.81 14.89 -13.27
C ILE A 122 -9.52 16.09 -12.63
N LYS A 123 -8.99 16.55 -11.49
CA LYS A 123 -9.46 17.77 -10.84
C LYS A 123 -8.65 18.95 -11.36
N VAL A 124 -9.31 19.86 -12.04
CA VAL A 124 -8.75 21.16 -12.41
C VAL A 124 -9.33 22.19 -11.44
N PHE A 125 -8.49 22.93 -10.73
CA PHE A 125 -8.96 23.81 -9.66
C PHE A 125 -8.20 25.15 -9.69
N THR A 126 -8.80 26.19 -9.09
CA THR A 126 -8.13 27.50 -8.90
C THR A 126 -7.16 27.42 -7.74
N GLY A 127 -6.23 28.38 -7.63
CA GLY A 127 -5.19 28.37 -6.60
C GLY A 127 -5.72 28.38 -5.16
N ASP A 128 -6.98 28.70 -4.92
CA ASP A 128 -7.66 28.62 -3.61
C ASP A 128 -8.63 27.42 -3.51
N GLU A 129 -8.68 26.57 -4.53
CA GLU A 129 -9.52 25.38 -4.65
C GLU A 129 -11.06 25.63 -4.58
N ASN A 130 -11.50 26.87 -4.49
CA ASN A 130 -12.94 27.19 -4.38
C ASN A 130 -13.70 27.08 -5.71
N VAL A 131 -12.98 27.18 -6.81
CA VAL A 131 -13.52 26.94 -8.16
C VAL A 131 -12.79 25.75 -8.75
N CYS A 132 -13.49 24.68 -9.02
CA CYS A 132 -12.90 23.48 -9.61
C CYS A 132 -13.86 22.77 -10.57
N LYS A 133 -13.28 21.92 -11.44
CA LYS A 133 -14.01 21.00 -12.31
C LYS A 133 -13.38 19.61 -12.17
N LEU A 134 -14.23 18.61 -12.04
CA LEU A 134 -13.85 17.20 -12.11
C LEU A 134 -14.18 16.67 -13.50
N LEU A 135 -13.19 16.12 -14.18
CA LEU A 135 -13.35 15.35 -15.41
C LEU A 135 -13.24 13.88 -15.09
N THR A 136 -14.17 13.08 -15.56
CA THR A 136 -14.15 11.64 -15.34
C THR A 136 -13.31 10.95 -16.41
N VAL A 137 -12.40 10.07 -16.02
CA VAL A 137 -11.64 9.20 -16.92
C VAL A 137 -11.99 7.76 -16.61
N THR A 138 -12.65 7.10 -17.56
CA THR A 138 -12.97 5.67 -17.48
C THR A 138 -12.09 4.92 -18.47
N GLN A 139 -11.32 3.94 -18.00
CA GLN A 139 -10.50 3.09 -18.83
C GLN A 139 -11.01 1.65 -18.76
N ALA A 140 -11.19 1.02 -19.92
CA ALA A 140 -11.62 -0.38 -20.01
C ALA A 140 -10.63 -1.32 -19.34
N GLY A 141 -11.10 -2.50 -18.94
CA GLY A 141 -10.23 -3.61 -18.57
C GLY A 141 -9.60 -4.27 -19.79
N ASN A 142 -8.43 -4.85 -19.61
CA ASN A 142 -7.78 -5.64 -20.66
C ASN A 142 -8.55 -6.94 -20.91
N PRO A 143 -9.19 -7.13 -22.08
CA PRO A 143 -9.98 -8.33 -22.36
C PRO A 143 -9.10 -9.61 -22.47
N ASN A 144 -7.81 -9.44 -22.70
CA ASN A 144 -6.86 -10.54 -22.80
C ASN A 144 -6.20 -10.85 -21.44
N TYR A 145 -6.48 -10.09 -20.41
CA TYR A 145 -5.96 -10.36 -19.08
C TYR A 145 -6.69 -11.57 -18.48
N VAL A 146 -5.96 -12.66 -18.42
CA VAL A 146 -6.35 -13.82 -17.63
C VAL A 146 -5.61 -13.67 -16.31
N PRO A 147 -6.31 -13.53 -15.17
CA PRO A 147 -5.64 -13.61 -13.88
C PRO A 147 -4.88 -14.92 -13.85
N SER A 148 -3.56 -14.87 -13.70
CA SER A 148 -2.80 -16.08 -13.42
C SER A 148 -3.41 -16.64 -12.14
N LYS A 149 -3.85 -17.90 -12.18
CA LYS A 149 -4.23 -18.60 -10.96
C LYS A 149 -2.94 -18.82 -10.19
N LEU A 150 -2.64 -17.86 -9.33
CA LEU A 150 -1.52 -17.98 -8.42
C LEU A 150 -1.89 -19.09 -7.44
N GLU A 151 -0.96 -20.01 -7.19
CA GLU A 151 -1.13 -21.02 -6.16
C GLU A 151 -0.48 -20.48 -4.87
N PRO A 152 -0.98 -20.86 -3.69
CA PRO A 152 -0.34 -20.51 -2.42
C PRO A 152 1.14 -20.88 -2.40
N ILE A 153 1.96 -20.10 -1.71
CA ILE A 153 3.39 -20.32 -1.57
C ILE A 153 3.70 -20.61 -0.10
N ASP A 154 4.44 -21.70 0.14
CA ASP A 154 5.07 -21.99 1.41
C ASP A 154 6.57 -21.71 1.28
N LEU A 155 7.03 -20.58 1.82
CA LEU A 155 8.44 -20.26 1.86
C LEU A 155 9.06 -20.77 3.16
N PHE A 156 9.88 -21.82 3.07
CA PHE A 156 10.65 -22.34 4.21
C PHE A 156 12.01 -21.67 4.28
N MET A 157 12.35 -21.12 5.43
CA MET A 157 13.63 -20.46 5.72
C MET A 157 14.36 -21.20 6.84
N ASP A 158 15.47 -21.85 6.50
CA ASP A 158 16.34 -22.55 7.48
C ASP A 158 17.51 -21.65 7.87
N PHE A 159 17.49 -21.14 9.09
CA PHE A 159 18.53 -20.26 9.63
C PHE A 159 19.74 -21.01 10.21
N THR A 160 19.76 -22.33 10.09
CA THR A 160 20.91 -23.18 10.45
C THR A 160 21.71 -23.62 9.23
N SER A 161 21.20 -23.34 8.03
CA SER A 161 21.76 -23.78 6.76
C SER A 161 22.85 -22.85 6.20
N ASP A 162 23.48 -23.32 5.13
CA ASP A 162 24.48 -22.54 4.40
C ASP A 162 23.91 -21.30 3.70
N ALA A 163 22.61 -21.26 3.47
CA ALA A 163 21.92 -20.15 2.81
C ALA A 163 22.07 -18.81 3.56
N VAL A 164 22.30 -18.86 4.87
CA VAL A 164 22.43 -17.66 5.72
C VAL A 164 23.87 -17.42 6.20
N LYS A 165 24.85 -18.17 5.75
CA LYS A 165 26.25 -18.04 6.19
C LYS A 165 26.90 -16.69 5.89
N SER A 166 26.42 -15.99 4.87
CA SER A 166 26.90 -14.66 4.50
C SER A 166 26.25 -13.53 5.30
N TRP A 167 25.25 -13.84 6.13
CA TRP A 167 24.51 -12.86 6.89
C TRP A 167 25.31 -12.32 8.07
N PRO A 168 25.01 -11.11 8.59
CA PRO A 168 25.73 -10.52 9.69
C PRO A 168 25.76 -11.40 10.95
N THR A 169 26.96 -11.64 11.49
CA THR A 169 27.17 -12.41 12.73
C THR A 169 27.31 -11.52 13.96
N THR A 170 27.51 -10.22 13.76
CA THR A 170 27.61 -9.24 14.86
C THR A 170 26.24 -9.03 15.49
N SER A 171 26.16 -9.11 16.81
CA SER A 171 24.92 -8.85 17.55
C SER A 171 24.37 -7.46 17.25
N GLN A 172 23.05 -7.36 17.17
CA GLN A 172 22.31 -6.13 16.90
C GLN A 172 22.56 -5.50 15.52
N SER A 173 22.88 -6.31 14.51
CA SER A 173 22.96 -5.85 13.12
C SER A 173 21.60 -5.35 12.61
N VAL A 174 21.66 -4.34 11.75
CA VAL A 174 20.50 -3.69 11.12
C VAL A 174 20.75 -3.61 9.62
N GLY A 175 19.70 -3.78 8.82
CA GLY A 175 19.75 -3.65 7.37
C GLY A 175 19.20 -4.86 6.63
N ASP A 176 19.17 -4.76 5.33
CA ASP A 176 18.62 -5.80 4.47
C ASP A 176 19.61 -6.94 4.25
N VAL A 177 19.07 -8.15 4.18
CA VAL A 177 19.77 -9.40 3.88
C VAL A 177 18.99 -10.16 2.82
N ILE A 178 19.68 -10.98 2.03
CA ILE A 178 19.03 -11.78 0.98
C ILE A 178 18.98 -13.24 1.41
N TYR A 179 17.82 -13.82 1.35
CA TYR A 179 17.60 -15.26 1.46
C TYR A 179 17.29 -15.83 0.08
N THR A 180 18.08 -16.81 -0.36
CA THR A 180 17.86 -17.45 -1.67
C THR A 180 17.25 -18.83 -1.45
N ALA A 181 16.07 -19.08 -2.01
CA ALA A 181 15.42 -20.37 -2.04
C ALA A 181 14.96 -20.67 -3.48
N ASP A 182 15.20 -21.88 -3.95
CA ASP A 182 14.82 -22.36 -5.29
C ASP A 182 15.26 -21.43 -6.45
N GLY A 183 16.39 -20.73 -6.26
CA GLY A 183 16.94 -19.79 -7.24
C GLY A 183 16.25 -18.43 -7.25
N VAL A 184 15.38 -18.15 -6.29
CA VAL A 184 14.71 -16.85 -6.09
C VAL A 184 15.31 -16.14 -4.87
N ASP A 185 15.62 -14.87 -5.04
CA ASP A 185 16.14 -14.00 -4.00
C ASP A 185 15.01 -13.26 -3.27
N TYR A 186 14.96 -13.43 -1.95
CA TYR A 186 13.99 -12.80 -1.06
C TYR A 186 14.67 -11.79 -0.16
N THR A 187 14.23 -10.54 -0.20
CA THR A 187 14.75 -9.49 0.69
C THR A 187 14.13 -9.61 2.07
N CYS A 188 14.95 -9.80 3.08
CA CYS A 188 14.59 -9.77 4.49
C CYS A 188 15.27 -8.58 5.18
N THR A 189 14.80 -8.18 6.37
CA THR A 189 15.35 -7.01 7.07
C THR A 189 15.71 -7.36 8.52
N PHE A 190 16.92 -7.04 8.92
CA PHE A 190 17.37 -7.10 10.31
C PHE A 190 17.07 -5.80 11.06
N GLY A 191 16.38 -5.91 12.18
CA GLY A 191 16.23 -4.86 13.18
C GLY A 191 16.83 -5.33 14.51
N ARG A 192 18.12 -5.24 14.64
CA ARG A 192 18.96 -5.77 15.76
C ARG A 192 18.94 -7.30 15.84
N CYS A 193 19.26 -7.95 14.73
CA CYS A 193 19.40 -9.40 14.61
C CYS A 193 20.87 -9.80 14.35
N ASN A 194 21.15 -11.08 14.45
CA ASN A 194 22.37 -11.70 13.90
C ASN A 194 22.17 -13.18 13.62
N ILE A 195 23.04 -13.74 12.78
CA ILE A 195 23.20 -15.19 12.61
C ILE A 195 24.38 -15.70 13.43
N GLY A 196 24.14 -16.80 14.13
CA GLY A 196 25.16 -17.64 14.71
C GLY A 196 24.95 -19.08 14.26
N ASN A 197 24.62 -19.97 15.17
CA ASN A 197 24.14 -21.31 14.83
C ASN A 197 22.63 -21.30 14.41
N TYR A 198 21.97 -20.18 14.54
CA TYR A 198 20.58 -19.91 14.22
C TYR A 198 20.37 -18.37 14.19
N LEU A 199 19.21 -17.91 13.74
CA LEU A 199 18.84 -16.49 13.81
C LEU A 199 18.52 -16.09 15.27
N VAL A 200 19.09 -14.99 15.72
CA VAL A 200 18.73 -14.35 17.00
C VAL A 200 18.14 -12.97 16.74
N ILE A 201 16.89 -12.79 17.14
CA ILE A 201 16.24 -11.49 17.21
C ILE A 201 16.47 -10.98 18.64
N HIS A 202 17.36 -9.97 18.80
CA HIS A 202 17.82 -9.54 20.12
C HIS A 202 16.77 -8.72 20.86
N ASN A 203 16.65 -8.84 22.15
CA ASN A 203 15.92 -7.95 23.08
C ASN A 203 14.57 -7.36 22.60
N ALA A 204 13.76 -6.88 23.53
CA ALA A 204 12.53 -6.16 23.23
C ALA A 204 12.73 -5.00 22.25
N GLY A 205 11.87 -4.90 21.26
CA GLY A 205 11.94 -3.93 20.19
C GLY A 205 12.86 -4.30 19.02
N ALA A 206 13.50 -5.47 19.03
CA ALA A 206 14.17 -6.02 17.87
C ALA A 206 13.18 -6.78 16.99
N TYR A 207 13.46 -6.86 15.68
CA TYR A 207 12.60 -7.52 14.72
C TYR A 207 13.37 -8.17 13.58
N PHE A 208 12.75 -9.14 12.95
CA PHE A 208 13.16 -9.72 11.68
C PHE A 208 12.05 -9.53 10.66
N GLY A 209 12.32 -8.78 9.59
CA GLY A 209 11.39 -8.55 8.49
C GLY A 209 11.38 -9.73 7.54
N VAL A 210 10.22 -10.37 7.37
CA VAL A 210 9.98 -11.44 6.41
C VAL A 210 9.63 -10.83 5.04
N PRO A 211 10.00 -11.49 3.92
CA PRO A 211 9.92 -10.89 2.60
C PRO A 211 8.46 -10.56 2.18
N ALA A 212 8.29 -9.46 1.46
CA ALA A 212 7.10 -9.20 0.67
C ALA A 212 7.20 -9.93 -0.66
N ILE A 213 6.15 -10.67 -1.05
CA ILE A 213 6.07 -11.35 -2.35
C ILE A 213 5.03 -10.66 -3.22
N GLU A 214 5.39 -10.33 -4.46
CA GLU A 214 4.50 -9.61 -5.38
C GLU A 214 3.23 -10.41 -5.69
N ASN A 215 2.06 -9.78 -5.51
CA ASN A 215 0.72 -10.35 -5.67
C ASN A 215 0.32 -11.40 -4.62
N TYR A 216 1.04 -11.48 -3.51
CA TYR A 216 0.70 -12.33 -2.38
C TYR A 216 0.55 -11.53 -1.09
N ARG A 217 -0.26 -12.06 -0.19
CA ARG A 217 -0.34 -11.61 1.21
C ARG A 217 0.11 -12.74 2.13
N LEU A 218 0.82 -12.39 3.18
CA LEU A 218 1.23 -13.33 4.22
C LEU A 218 0.03 -13.63 5.12
N THR A 219 -0.30 -14.91 5.32
CA THR A 219 -1.47 -15.33 6.10
C THR A 219 -1.11 -16.09 7.36
N GLN A 220 0.08 -16.75 7.38
CA GLN A 220 0.54 -17.46 8.55
C GLN A 220 2.06 -17.43 8.62
N VAL A 221 2.59 -17.34 9.84
CA VAL A 221 4.01 -17.50 10.14
C VAL A 221 4.18 -18.60 11.17
N ILE A 222 4.92 -19.63 10.82
CA ILE A 222 5.33 -20.68 11.76
C ILE A 222 6.80 -20.48 12.08
N VAL A 223 7.11 -20.28 13.35
CA VAL A 223 8.48 -20.09 13.84
C VAL A 223 8.91 -21.31 14.66
N THR A 224 9.97 -21.99 14.24
CA THR A 224 10.55 -23.09 15.01
C THR A 224 11.68 -22.58 15.88
N THR A 225 11.58 -22.80 17.20
CA THR A 225 12.59 -22.38 18.17
C THR A 225 13.87 -23.21 18.04
N SER A 226 15.03 -22.60 18.31
CA SER A 226 16.35 -23.29 18.16
C SER A 226 17.10 -23.53 19.44
N SER A 227 16.78 -22.89 20.56
CA SER A 227 17.60 -23.06 21.76
C SER A 227 16.80 -23.34 23.01
N ASN A 228 17.39 -24.14 23.91
CA ASN A 228 16.95 -24.34 25.27
C ASN A 228 17.24 -23.10 26.11
N ASN A 229 16.22 -22.42 26.60
CA ASN A 229 16.42 -21.29 27.50
C ASN A 229 15.27 -21.25 28.53
N ALA A 230 15.64 -21.32 29.80
CA ALA A 230 14.69 -21.33 30.92
C ALA A 230 13.95 -20.00 31.17
N LYS A 231 14.19 -18.99 30.33
CA LYS A 231 13.55 -17.67 30.49
C LYS A 231 12.34 -17.53 29.57
N VAL A 232 11.31 -16.91 30.11
CA VAL A 232 10.12 -16.51 29.32
C VAL A 232 10.55 -15.54 28.22
N ARG A 233 10.09 -15.80 27.02
CA ARG A 233 10.32 -15.01 25.81
C ARG A 233 8.95 -14.66 25.22
N GLY A 234 8.87 -13.58 24.50
CA GLY A 234 7.64 -13.16 23.85
C GLY A 234 7.90 -12.60 22.45
N GLY A 235 7.03 -12.93 21.54
CA GLY A 235 7.07 -12.43 20.17
C GLY A 235 5.66 -12.25 19.60
N MET A 236 5.54 -11.36 18.64
CA MET A 236 4.33 -11.07 17.89
C MET A 236 4.67 -10.79 16.42
N ILE A 237 3.68 -10.75 15.55
CA ILE A 237 3.88 -10.30 14.17
C ILE A 237 3.27 -8.92 14.01
N THR A 238 4.05 -8.00 13.41
CA THR A 238 3.65 -6.60 13.23
C THR A 238 3.77 -6.16 11.77
N ALA A 239 2.98 -5.16 11.38
CA ALA A 239 3.07 -4.53 10.07
C ALA A 239 4.03 -3.34 10.05
N ASP A 240 4.60 -2.97 11.19
CA ASP A 240 5.59 -1.89 11.31
C ASP A 240 6.77 -2.28 12.21
N THR A 241 7.86 -1.55 12.09
CA THR A 241 9.10 -1.77 12.85
C THR A 241 9.04 -1.21 14.27
N ALA A 242 8.00 -0.47 14.62
CA ALA A 242 7.79 0.10 15.97
C ALA A 242 6.99 -0.84 16.89
N GLY A 243 6.40 -1.91 16.33
CA GLY A 243 5.58 -2.86 17.08
C GLY A 243 4.19 -2.32 17.45
N MET A 244 3.70 -1.32 16.70
CA MET A 244 2.44 -0.64 16.99
C MET A 244 1.24 -1.27 16.26
N VAL A 245 1.46 -1.84 15.08
CA VAL A 245 0.41 -2.45 14.26
C VAL A 245 0.56 -3.96 14.32
N VAL A 246 -0.15 -4.60 15.23
CA VAL A 246 -0.12 -6.05 15.44
C VAL A 246 -1.05 -6.72 14.43
N VAL A 247 -0.55 -7.73 13.73
CA VAL A 247 -1.30 -8.57 12.78
C VAL A 247 -1.27 -10.06 13.17
N GLY A 248 -0.39 -10.44 14.09
CA GLY A 248 -0.34 -11.77 14.72
C GLY A 248 -0.07 -11.60 16.21
N ASP A 249 -1.02 -12.05 17.02
CA ASP A 249 -1.07 -11.81 18.45
C ASP A 249 0.20 -12.26 19.18
N GLU A 250 0.53 -11.57 20.27
CA GLU A 250 1.68 -11.91 21.10
C GLU A 250 1.54 -13.32 21.67
N GLN A 251 2.61 -14.09 21.51
CA GLN A 251 2.70 -15.45 22.06
C GLN A 251 3.96 -15.60 22.94
N GLU A 252 3.80 -16.39 23.99
CA GLU A 252 4.92 -16.83 24.81
C GLU A 252 5.69 -17.94 24.08
N TRP A 253 7.00 -17.78 23.99
CA TRP A 253 7.88 -18.76 23.36
C TRP A 253 8.38 -19.76 24.38
N PRO A 254 8.17 -21.07 24.14
CA PRO A 254 8.57 -22.10 25.07
C PRO A 254 10.09 -22.20 25.20
N ALA A 255 10.53 -22.67 26.35
CA ALA A 255 11.96 -22.91 26.58
C ALA A 255 12.50 -24.13 25.82
N THR A 256 11.65 -24.94 25.22
CA THR A 256 12.02 -26.17 24.52
C THR A 256 12.45 -25.86 23.09
N PRO A 257 13.60 -26.34 22.61
CA PRO A 257 14.00 -26.19 21.21
C PRO A 257 13.14 -27.07 20.31
N ASN A 258 13.15 -26.76 19.00
CA ASN A 258 12.37 -27.43 17.97
C ASN A 258 10.87 -27.45 18.26
N THR A 259 10.36 -26.37 18.82
CA THR A 259 8.93 -26.18 19.07
C THR A 259 8.41 -25.13 18.13
N ASP A 260 7.30 -25.44 17.46
CA ASP A 260 6.64 -24.52 16.54
C ASP A 260 5.73 -23.58 17.30
N ILE A 261 5.80 -22.31 16.93
CA ILE A 261 4.91 -21.25 17.35
C ILE A 261 4.21 -20.75 16.10
N ILE A 262 2.88 -20.85 16.09
CA ILE A 262 2.06 -20.57 14.92
C ILE A 262 1.35 -19.23 15.13
N TYR A 263 1.57 -18.30 14.22
CA TYR A 263 0.88 -17.02 14.15
C TYR A 263 -0.09 -17.06 12.98
N GLU A 264 -1.38 -17.11 13.27
CA GLU A 264 -2.43 -16.83 12.29
C GLU A 264 -2.52 -15.31 12.13
N LEU A 265 -2.39 -14.81 10.89
CA LEU A 265 -2.36 -13.37 10.66
C LEU A 265 -3.74 -12.86 10.24
N HIS A 266 -4.06 -11.68 10.71
CA HIS A 266 -5.28 -10.95 10.36
C HIS A 266 -4.93 -9.58 9.77
N ASP A 267 -5.82 -9.03 8.98
CA ASP A 267 -5.69 -7.70 8.38
C ASP A 267 -4.40 -7.48 7.57
N THR A 268 -3.88 -8.56 6.94
CA THR A 268 -2.67 -8.48 6.12
C THR A 268 -2.97 -7.98 4.71
N GLU A 269 -2.03 -7.21 4.15
CA GLU A 269 -2.11 -6.61 2.83
C GLU A 269 -1.18 -7.30 1.84
N TYR A 270 -1.50 -7.19 0.55
CA TYR A 270 -0.66 -7.69 -0.53
C TYR A 270 0.65 -6.90 -0.65
N ASN A 271 1.71 -7.56 -1.09
CA ASN A 271 3.02 -6.93 -1.35
C ASN A 271 3.62 -6.21 -0.13
N THR A 272 3.28 -6.66 1.08
CA THR A 272 3.67 -6.00 2.33
C THR A 272 4.64 -6.87 3.12
N MET A 273 5.71 -6.25 3.63
CA MET A 273 6.66 -6.87 4.54
C MET A 273 6.09 -6.83 5.96
N TYR A 274 6.22 -7.94 6.68
CA TYR A 274 5.83 -8.06 8.08
C TYR A 274 7.04 -8.40 8.92
N TYR A 275 6.92 -8.22 10.24
CA TYR A 275 8.05 -8.31 11.15
C TYR A 275 7.76 -9.26 12.30
N VAL A 276 8.61 -10.28 12.48
CA VAL A 276 8.67 -11.07 13.71
C VAL A 276 9.31 -10.20 14.76
N TYR A 277 8.51 -9.68 15.68
CA TYR A 277 8.89 -8.66 16.66
C TYR A 277 9.09 -9.28 18.03
N CYS A 278 10.21 -8.94 18.67
CA CYS A 278 10.54 -9.42 20.01
C CYS A 278 9.96 -8.48 21.08
N THR A 279 9.13 -9.01 21.97
CA THR A 279 8.46 -8.22 23.02
C THR A 279 9.18 -8.25 24.38
N VAL A 280 9.91 -9.32 24.70
CA VAL A 280 10.52 -9.49 26.03
C VAL A 280 12.04 -9.72 25.94
N LEU A 281 12.47 -10.91 25.52
CA LEU A 281 13.87 -11.34 25.45
C LEU A 281 14.19 -11.87 24.06
N GLY A 282 15.46 -11.93 23.70
CA GLY A 282 15.91 -12.39 22.40
C GLY A 282 15.29 -13.72 21.97
N LEU A 283 14.80 -13.77 20.73
CA LEU A 283 14.12 -14.92 20.14
C LEU A 283 15.12 -15.77 19.34
N PRO A 284 15.41 -17.02 19.73
CA PRO A 284 16.24 -17.94 18.98
C PRO A 284 15.41 -18.71 17.96
N VAL A 285 15.61 -18.43 16.69
CA VAL A 285 14.85 -18.99 15.57
C VAL A 285 15.71 -19.97 14.78
N GLY A 286 15.30 -21.23 14.71
CA GLY A 286 15.92 -22.26 13.89
C GLY A 286 15.46 -22.20 12.44
N SER A 287 14.16 -22.08 12.25
CA SER A 287 13.55 -21.95 10.93
C SER A 287 12.24 -21.16 11.00
N MET A 288 11.77 -20.73 9.84
CA MET A 288 10.42 -20.17 9.65
C MET A 288 9.77 -20.81 8.43
N THR A 289 8.46 -21.04 8.52
CA THR A 289 7.61 -21.31 7.34
C THR A 289 6.63 -20.15 7.20
N LEU A 290 6.61 -19.55 6.03
CA LEU A 290 5.77 -18.40 5.70
C LEU A 290 4.74 -18.84 4.66
N HIS A 291 3.46 -18.78 5.02
CA HIS A 291 2.36 -19.12 4.12
C HIS A 291 1.82 -17.87 3.46
N TYR A 292 1.88 -17.84 2.14
CA TYR A 292 1.40 -16.72 1.32
C TYR A 292 0.21 -17.17 0.48
N GLU A 293 -0.86 -16.39 0.51
CA GLU A 293 -2.02 -16.53 -0.36
C GLU A 293 -2.03 -15.45 -1.45
N PRO A 294 -2.43 -15.83 -2.67
CA PRO A 294 -2.55 -14.92 -3.79
C PRO A 294 -3.75 -13.97 -3.67
#